data_159a1b138fe1a578e83962b94ea74916
#
_entry.id   159a1b138fe1a578e83962b94ea74916
#
_cell.length_a   1.000
_cell.length_b   1.000
_cell.length_c   1.000
_cell.angle_alpha   90.00
_cell.angle_beta   90.00
_cell.angle_gamma   90.00
#
_symmetry.space_group_name_H-M   'P 1'
#
loop_
_entity.id
_entity.type
_entity.pdbx_description
1 polymer ?
#
loop_
_entity_poly.entity_id
_entity_poly.type
_entity_poly.pdbx_seq_one_letter_code
_entity_poly.pdbx_strand_id
1 'polypeptide(L)'
;KAVAMYQKALEQKIDNNEKRAGVIKQLSDCYLAKEDYSNAIKYYQDYLTTLGNASANDAAALAQIYIQYADTLSDTARIDMFKKAEQVYVDMEKKYPDALEYVTFMRARVNSYMDPETKEGLAKPYYEKVMGMIEPRAEKSASDNARLVECYRYLGYYYLLKEDKATSTSYWNKILAIDPENEIAKQALTLTTK
;
A
#
# COMPACT_ATOMS: atom_id res chain seq x y z
N LYS A 1 -13.18 17.52 22.22
CA LYS A 1 -14.13 18.60 21.86
C LYS A 1 -14.66 18.42 20.43
N ALA A 2 -13.79 18.26 19.39
CA ALA A 2 -14.21 18.08 18.00
C ALA A 2 -15.09 16.81 17.79
N VAL A 3 -14.70 15.64 18.33
CA VAL A 3 -15.48 14.40 18.24
C VAL A 3 -16.92 14.59 18.71
N ALA A 4 -17.12 15.18 19.90
CA ALA A 4 -18.45 15.44 20.45
C ALA A 4 -19.29 16.39 19.58
N MET A 5 -18.65 17.37 18.91
CA MET A 5 -19.35 18.27 17.98
C MET A 5 -19.84 17.52 16.74
N TYR A 6 -19.01 16.66 16.11
CA TYR A 6 -19.43 15.89 14.94
C TYR A 6 -20.46 14.81 15.28
N GLN A 7 -20.32 14.15 16.46
CA GLN A 7 -21.34 13.21 16.94
C GLN A 7 -22.70 13.91 17.09
N LYS A 8 -22.73 15.09 17.74
CA LYS A 8 -23.96 15.89 17.88
C LYS A 8 -24.51 16.35 16.52
N ALA A 9 -23.64 16.66 15.55
CA ALA A 9 -24.07 16.99 14.19
C ALA A 9 -24.75 15.81 13.49
N LEU A 10 -24.31 14.57 13.74
CA LEU A 10 -24.91 13.35 13.18
C LEU A 10 -26.27 12.99 13.80
N GLU A 11 -26.56 13.47 15.03
CA GLU A 11 -27.88 13.35 15.67
C GLU A 11 -28.94 14.24 14.98
N GLN A 12 -28.50 15.28 14.29
CA GLN A 12 -29.38 16.14 13.49
C GLN A 12 -29.76 15.45 12.19
N LYS A 13 -30.97 15.73 11.71
CA LYS A 13 -31.40 15.24 10.38
C LYS A 13 -30.59 15.92 9.28
N ILE A 14 -29.74 15.16 8.59
CA ILE A 14 -28.97 15.61 7.43
C ILE A 14 -29.54 14.90 6.22
N ASP A 15 -30.35 15.60 5.42
CA ASP A 15 -31.09 15.02 4.29
C ASP A 15 -30.20 14.74 3.07
N ASN A 16 -28.97 15.25 3.03
CA ASN A 16 -28.03 15.05 1.92
C ASN A 16 -26.94 14.06 2.32
N ASN A 17 -26.85 12.93 1.61
CA ASN A 17 -25.90 11.87 1.89
C ASN A 17 -24.43 12.33 1.79
N GLU A 18 -24.09 13.20 0.83
CA GLU A 18 -22.72 13.71 0.69
C GLU A 18 -22.34 14.56 1.90
N LYS A 19 -23.24 15.45 2.35
CA LYS A 19 -22.99 16.24 3.57
C LYS A 19 -22.88 15.34 4.79
N ARG A 20 -23.76 14.35 4.94
CA ARG A 20 -23.69 13.38 6.03
C ARG A 20 -22.39 12.59 6.00
N ALA A 21 -22.02 12.07 4.84
CA ALA A 21 -20.74 11.37 4.63
C ALA A 21 -19.55 12.26 5.00
N GLY A 22 -19.56 13.53 4.59
CA GLY A 22 -18.54 14.50 4.95
C GLY A 22 -18.36 14.66 6.47
N VAL A 23 -19.47 14.72 7.24
CA VAL A 23 -19.43 14.79 8.70
C VAL A 23 -18.84 13.51 9.31
N ILE A 24 -19.24 12.34 8.78
CA ILE A 24 -18.72 11.03 9.22
C ILE A 24 -17.22 10.95 8.95
N LYS A 25 -16.76 11.40 7.78
CA LYS A 25 -15.33 11.44 7.44
C LYS A 25 -14.53 12.30 8.43
N GLN A 26 -15.02 13.52 8.73
CA GLN A 26 -14.39 14.39 9.71
C GLN A 26 -14.30 13.76 11.10
N LEU A 27 -15.31 12.96 11.47
CA LEU A 27 -15.29 12.20 12.72
C LEU A 27 -14.22 11.10 12.71
N SER A 28 -14.07 10.37 11.59
CA SER A 28 -12.97 9.42 11.39
C SER A 28 -11.61 10.11 11.50
N ASP A 29 -11.42 11.25 10.80
CA ASP A 29 -10.18 12.02 10.84
C ASP A 29 -9.84 12.50 12.27
N CYS A 30 -10.86 12.87 13.06
CA CYS A 30 -10.66 13.21 14.46
C CYS A 30 -10.22 12.04 15.34
N TYR A 31 -10.67 10.85 15.06
CA TYR A 31 -10.22 9.64 15.76
C TYR A 31 -8.81 9.24 15.32
N LEU A 32 -8.52 9.35 14.01
CA LEU A 32 -7.18 9.10 13.48
C LEU A 32 -6.14 10.04 14.11
N ALA A 33 -6.46 11.34 14.25
CA ALA A 33 -5.60 12.32 14.92
C ALA A 33 -5.39 12.05 16.42
N LYS A 34 -6.16 11.15 17.01
CA LYS A 34 -6.01 10.66 18.40
C LYS A 34 -5.40 9.26 18.47
N GLU A 35 -5.00 8.71 17.33
CA GLU A 35 -4.52 7.33 17.22
C GLU A 35 -5.53 6.28 17.68
N ASP A 36 -6.82 6.66 17.73
CA ASP A 36 -7.92 5.71 17.98
C ASP A 36 -8.33 5.04 16.66
N TYR A 37 -7.46 4.15 16.19
CA TYR A 37 -7.60 3.51 14.87
C TYR A 37 -8.87 2.67 14.75
N SER A 38 -9.33 2.06 15.85
CA SER A 38 -10.54 1.25 15.83
C SER A 38 -11.78 2.09 15.48
N ASN A 39 -11.93 3.25 16.13
CA ASN A 39 -13.01 4.16 15.81
C ASN A 39 -12.78 4.87 14.46
N ALA A 40 -11.54 5.23 14.12
CA ALA A 40 -11.23 5.82 12.82
C ALA A 40 -11.66 4.91 11.67
N ILE A 41 -11.31 3.61 11.71
CA ILE A 41 -11.70 2.60 10.72
C ILE A 41 -13.23 2.47 10.65
N LYS A 42 -13.89 2.34 11.81
CA LYS A 42 -15.35 2.22 11.86
C LYS A 42 -16.02 3.39 11.13
N TYR A 43 -15.68 4.62 11.49
CA TYR A 43 -16.30 5.79 10.88
C TYR A 43 -15.88 5.99 9.43
N TYR A 44 -14.68 5.57 9.04
CA TYR A 44 -14.28 5.62 7.64
C TYR A 44 -15.08 4.63 6.77
N GLN A 45 -15.37 3.43 7.28
CA GLN A 45 -16.25 2.47 6.62
C GLN A 45 -17.69 2.99 6.52
N ASP A 46 -18.20 3.62 7.59
CA ASP A 46 -19.51 4.29 7.58
C ASP A 46 -19.55 5.43 6.55
N TYR A 47 -18.45 6.20 6.41
CA TYR A 47 -18.32 7.21 5.36
C TYR A 47 -18.44 6.61 3.97
N LEU A 48 -17.66 5.56 3.66
CA LEU A 48 -17.70 4.92 2.34
C LEU A 48 -19.10 4.37 2.01
N THR A 49 -19.76 3.78 3.00
CA THR A 49 -21.12 3.25 2.86
C THR A 49 -22.15 4.36 2.64
N THR A 50 -22.05 5.45 3.40
CA THR A 50 -22.99 6.60 3.30
C THR A 50 -22.80 7.34 1.99
N LEU A 51 -21.57 7.47 1.50
CA LEU A 51 -21.26 8.13 0.22
C LEU A 51 -21.79 7.33 -0.98
N GLY A 52 -21.73 5.99 -0.93
CA GLY A 52 -22.23 5.06 -1.94
C GLY A 52 -21.38 4.98 -3.22
N ASN A 53 -20.92 6.13 -3.74
CA ASN A 53 -20.10 6.25 -4.96
C ASN A 53 -18.64 6.63 -4.66
N ALA A 54 -18.06 6.01 -3.63
CA ALA A 54 -16.67 6.24 -3.23
C ALA A 54 -15.69 6.07 -4.40
N SER A 55 -14.72 6.98 -4.50
CA SER A 55 -13.64 6.92 -5.48
C SER A 55 -12.57 5.88 -5.10
N ALA A 56 -11.68 5.59 -6.04
CA ALA A 56 -10.50 4.75 -5.76
C ALA A 56 -9.63 5.36 -4.64
N ASN A 57 -9.49 6.68 -4.59
CA ASN A 57 -8.74 7.36 -3.54
C ASN A 57 -9.40 7.20 -2.16
N ASP A 58 -10.73 7.27 -2.09
CA ASP A 58 -11.45 7.04 -0.83
C ASP A 58 -11.25 5.60 -0.34
N ALA A 59 -11.32 4.62 -1.23
CA ALA A 59 -11.08 3.23 -0.88
C ALA A 59 -9.62 3.01 -0.43
N ALA A 60 -8.65 3.56 -1.17
CA ALA A 60 -7.22 3.48 -0.82
C ALA A 60 -6.92 4.07 0.56
N ALA A 61 -7.59 5.16 0.94
CA ALA A 61 -7.39 5.78 2.24
C ALA A 61 -7.81 4.85 3.40
N LEU A 62 -8.86 4.02 3.23
CA LEU A 62 -9.19 2.99 4.22
C LEU A 62 -8.04 1.98 4.41
N ALA A 63 -7.45 1.51 3.30
CA ALA A 63 -6.31 0.60 3.37
C ALA A 63 -5.11 1.24 4.09
N GLN A 64 -4.86 2.54 3.85
CA GLN A 64 -3.80 3.28 4.56
C GLN A 64 -4.06 3.37 6.08
N ILE A 65 -5.30 3.55 6.51
CA ILE A 65 -5.64 3.54 7.94
C ILE A 65 -5.34 2.17 8.56
N TYR A 66 -5.64 1.06 7.86
CA TYR A 66 -5.27 -0.28 8.33
C TYR A 66 -3.75 -0.47 8.42
N ILE A 67 -2.98 0.04 7.44
CA ILE A 67 -1.51 -0.02 7.46
C ILE A 67 -0.96 0.79 8.65
N GLN A 68 -1.42 2.01 8.85
CA GLN A 68 -1.03 2.83 10.00
C GLN A 68 -1.37 2.15 11.34
N TYR A 69 -2.51 1.51 11.43
CA TYR A 69 -2.87 0.75 12.63
C TYR A 69 -1.93 -0.44 12.83
N ALA A 70 -1.60 -1.17 11.77
CA ALA A 70 -0.66 -2.28 11.83
C ALA A 70 0.71 -1.84 12.40
N ASP A 71 1.17 -0.63 12.07
CA ASP A 71 2.46 -0.11 12.55
C ASP A 71 2.50 0.14 14.07
N THR A 72 1.34 0.24 14.71
CA THR A 72 1.23 0.36 16.17
C THR A 72 1.08 -0.98 16.90
N LEU A 73 0.97 -2.08 16.17
CA LEU A 73 0.70 -3.42 16.68
C LEU A 73 1.90 -4.34 16.48
N SER A 74 1.90 -5.46 17.17
CA SER A 74 2.89 -6.53 17.04
C SER A 74 2.24 -7.85 16.59
N ASP A 75 3.08 -8.78 16.13
CA ASP A 75 2.76 -10.18 15.88
C ASP A 75 1.49 -10.40 15.03
N THR A 76 0.62 -11.28 15.48
CA THR A 76 -0.59 -11.66 14.75
C THR A 76 -1.54 -10.49 14.50
N ALA A 77 -1.69 -9.59 15.48
CA ALA A 77 -2.59 -8.43 15.35
C ALA A 77 -2.12 -7.48 14.22
N ARG A 78 -0.82 -7.28 14.09
CA ARG A 78 -0.21 -6.52 13.00
C ARG A 78 -0.52 -7.16 11.63
N ILE A 79 -0.29 -8.46 11.52
CA ILE A 79 -0.56 -9.21 10.28
C ILE A 79 -2.06 -9.16 9.92
N ASP A 80 -2.95 -9.22 10.89
CA ASP A 80 -4.39 -9.14 10.63
C ASP A 80 -4.80 -7.78 10.05
N MET A 81 -4.16 -6.70 10.45
CA MET A 81 -4.42 -5.37 9.87
C MET A 81 -3.87 -5.29 8.43
N PHE A 82 -2.69 -5.84 8.14
CA PHE A 82 -2.19 -5.93 6.78
C PHE A 82 -3.10 -6.77 5.88
N LYS A 83 -3.65 -7.89 6.37
CA LYS A 83 -4.63 -8.68 5.63
C LYS A 83 -5.89 -7.89 5.31
N LYS A 84 -6.37 -7.04 6.24
CA LYS A 84 -7.52 -6.15 5.99
C LYS A 84 -7.19 -5.11 4.94
N ALA A 85 -5.99 -4.51 4.97
CA ALA A 85 -5.53 -3.60 3.93
C ALA A 85 -5.44 -4.29 2.56
N GLU A 86 -4.88 -5.51 2.51
CA GLU A 86 -4.82 -6.32 1.28
C GLU A 86 -6.22 -6.60 0.73
N GLN A 87 -7.19 -6.95 1.59
CA GLN A 87 -8.56 -7.19 1.14
C GLN A 87 -9.20 -5.94 0.51
N VAL A 88 -8.94 -4.75 1.07
CA VAL A 88 -9.41 -3.50 0.44
C VAL A 88 -8.82 -3.35 -0.96
N TYR A 89 -7.53 -3.60 -1.15
CA TYR A 89 -6.90 -3.53 -2.48
C TYR A 89 -7.41 -4.62 -3.44
N VAL A 90 -7.71 -5.83 -2.96
CA VAL A 90 -8.37 -6.88 -3.76
C VAL A 90 -9.73 -6.42 -4.29
N ASP A 91 -10.52 -5.76 -3.44
CA ASP A 91 -11.83 -5.25 -3.83
C ASP A 91 -11.70 -4.06 -4.79
N MET A 92 -10.68 -3.21 -4.58
CA MET A 92 -10.36 -2.11 -5.50
C MET A 92 -9.93 -2.59 -6.89
N GLU A 93 -9.17 -3.69 -7.00
CA GLU A 93 -8.76 -4.27 -8.30
C GLU A 93 -9.97 -4.60 -9.18
N LYS A 94 -11.07 -5.06 -8.56
CA LYS A 94 -12.32 -5.38 -9.25
C LYS A 94 -13.15 -4.15 -9.61
N LYS A 95 -13.19 -3.19 -8.69
CA LYS A 95 -14.09 -2.03 -8.79
C LYS A 95 -13.51 -0.87 -9.61
N TYR A 96 -12.19 -0.73 -9.62
CA TYR A 96 -11.49 0.41 -10.22
C TYR A 96 -10.39 -0.06 -11.19
N PRO A 97 -10.73 -0.58 -12.39
CA PRO A 97 -9.75 -1.12 -13.34
C PRO A 97 -8.70 -0.10 -13.78
N ASP A 98 -9.04 1.18 -13.84
CA ASP A 98 -8.09 2.26 -14.18
C ASP A 98 -7.03 2.49 -13.10
N ALA A 99 -7.26 2.01 -11.88
CA ALA A 99 -6.29 2.08 -10.78
C ALA A 99 -5.43 0.81 -10.65
N LEU A 100 -5.52 -0.14 -11.60
CA LEU A 100 -4.93 -1.47 -11.49
C LEU A 100 -3.44 -1.45 -11.17
N GLU A 101 -2.65 -0.60 -11.82
CA GLU A 101 -1.21 -0.50 -11.56
C GLU A 101 -0.91 -0.03 -10.13
N TYR A 102 -1.58 1.04 -9.71
CA TYR A 102 -1.46 1.54 -8.34
C TYR A 102 -1.86 0.47 -7.32
N VAL A 103 -3.00 -0.17 -7.52
CA VAL A 103 -3.51 -1.22 -6.63
C VAL A 103 -2.56 -2.40 -6.56
N THR A 104 -2.04 -2.87 -7.72
CA THR A 104 -1.07 -3.97 -7.76
C THR A 104 0.21 -3.62 -6.99
N PHE A 105 0.70 -2.38 -7.14
CA PHE A 105 1.88 -1.91 -6.42
C PHE A 105 1.64 -1.83 -4.90
N MET A 106 0.46 -1.37 -4.48
CA MET A 106 0.12 -1.35 -3.06
C MET A 106 -0.06 -2.74 -2.47
N ARG A 107 -0.59 -3.70 -3.24
CA ARG A 107 -0.63 -5.11 -2.85
C ARG A 107 0.77 -5.69 -2.68
N ALA A 108 1.70 -5.37 -3.58
CA ALA A 108 3.11 -5.76 -3.42
C ALA A 108 3.67 -5.28 -2.08
N ARG A 109 3.47 -3.99 -1.75
CA ARG A 109 3.93 -3.41 -0.49
C ARG A 109 3.31 -4.08 0.75
N VAL A 110 2.00 -4.25 0.76
CA VAL A 110 1.31 -4.88 1.91
C VAL A 110 1.79 -6.31 2.10
N ASN A 111 1.98 -7.07 0.99
CA ASN A 111 2.49 -8.43 1.07
C ASN A 111 3.96 -8.47 1.53
N SER A 112 4.78 -7.46 1.19
CA SER A 112 6.13 -7.36 1.75
C SER A 112 6.14 -7.04 3.25
N TYR A 113 5.17 -6.29 3.75
CA TYR A 113 5.01 -6.03 5.19
C TYR A 113 4.57 -7.28 5.98
N MET A 114 3.83 -8.19 5.33
CA MET A 114 3.45 -9.47 5.94
C MET A 114 4.59 -10.51 5.93
N ASP A 115 5.58 -10.34 5.05
CA ASP A 115 6.76 -11.21 4.91
C ASP A 115 8.04 -10.34 4.89
N PRO A 116 8.37 -9.67 6.04
CA PRO A 116 9.46 -8.69 6.07
C PRO A 116 10.85 -9.30 5.83
N GLU A 117 11.01 -10.59 6.12
CA GLU A 117 12.26 -11.32 5.83
C GLU A 117 12.28 -11.89 4.39
N THR A 118 11.21 -11.69 3.61
CA THR A 118 11.09 -12.16 2.22
C THR A 118 11.27 -13.69 2.07
N LYS A 119 11.01 -14.43 3.13
CA LYS A 119 11.18 -15.90 3.15
C LYS A 119 10.19 -16.62 2.25
N GLU A 120 8.92 -16.22 2.35
CA GLU A 120 7.82 -16.82 1.59
C GLU A 120 7.73 -16.22 0.17
N GLY A 121 8.20 -15.00 0.00
CA GLY A 121 8.12 -14.28 -1.27
C GLY A 121 6.70 -13.80 -1.61
N LEU A 122 5.89 -13.46 -0.60
CA LEU A 122 4.48 -13.08 -0.77
C LEU A 122 4.29 -11.91 -1.73
N ALA A 123 5.21 -10.96 -1.75
CA ALA A 123 5.11 -9.79 -2.62
C ALA A 123 5.62 -10.02 -4.06
N LYS A 124 6.38 -11.11 -4.30
CA LYS A 124 7.02 -11.40 -5.59
C LYS A 124 6.06 -11.30 -6.78
N PRO A 125 4.91 -12.01 -6.81
CA PRO A 125 4.04 -12.01 -8.00
C PRO A 125 3.48 -10.61 -8.30
N TYR A 126 3.28 -9.78 -7.29
CA TYR A 126 2.78 -8.43 -7.47
C TYR A 126 3.86 -7.48 -8.00
N TYR A 127 5.08 -7.54 -7.47
CA TYR A 127 6.20 -6.75 -8.01
C TYR A 127 6.52 -7.16 -9.46
N GLU A 128 6.49 -8.44 -9.80
CA GLU A 128 6.65 -8.90 -11.19
C GLU A 128 5.53 -8.37 -12.10
N LYS A 129 4.28 -8.36 -11.61
CA LYS A 129 3.14 -7.80 -12.36
C LYS A 129 3.31 -6.29 -12.60
N VAL A 130 3.74 -5.52 -11.60
CA VAL A 130 4.03 -4.09 -11.74
C VAL A 130 5.14 -3.84 -12.76
N MET A 131 6.24 -4.59 -12.69
CA MET A 131 7.31 -4.52 -13.69
C MET A 131 6.78 -4.73 -15.10
N GLY A 132 5.96 -5.80 -15.31
CA GLY A 132 5.36 -6.10 -16.60
C GLY A 132 4.48 -4.98 -17.15
N MET A 133 3.91 -4.13 -16.28
CA MET A 133 3.12 -2.97 -16.70
C MET A 133 3.99 -1.74 -17.06
N ILE A 134 5.15 -1.59 -16.40
CA ILE A 134 5.98 -0.37 -16.54
C ILE A 134 7.13 -0.56 -17.51
N GLU A 135 7.85 -1.71 -17.49
CA GLU A 135 9.03 -1.94 -18.33
C GLU A 135 8.79 -1.73 -19.83
N PRO A 136 7.63 -2.12 -20.42
CA PRO A 136 7.37 -1.96 -21.84
C PRO A 136 7.17 -0.50 -22.30
N ARG A 137 7.03 0.46 -21.38
CA ARG A 137 6.82 1.87 -21.74
C ARG A 137 8.05 2.43 -22.42
N ALA A 138 7.84 3.09 -23.57
CA ALA A 138 8.93 3.75 -24.31
C ALA A 138 9.58 4.87 -23.48
N GLU A 139 8.75 5.68 -22.82
CA GLU A 139 9.18 6.71 -21.88
C GLU A 139 8.68 6.40 -20.48
N LYS A 140 9.56 6.55 -19.50
CA LYS A 140 9.26 6.28 -18.09
C LYS A 140 9.35 7.58 -17.30
N SER A 141 8.28 7.88 -16.57
CA SER A 141 8.27 9.00 -15.62
C SER A 141 9.21 8.75 -14.44
N ALA A 142 9.52 9.79 -13.69
CA ALA A 142 10.25 9.63 -12.41
C ALA A 142 9.53 8.69 -11.44
N SER A 143 8.19 8.70 -11.43
CA SER A 143 7.38 7.78 -10.62
C SER A 143 7.51 6.33 -11.10
N ASP A 144 7.54 6.10 -12.41
CA ASP A 144 7.76 4.77 -12.99
C ASP A 144 9.13 4.22 -12.58
N ASN A 145 10.17 5.04 -12.71
CA ASN A 145 11.52 4.67 -12.32
C ASN A 145 11.62 4.37 -10.82
N ALA A 146 10.98 5.17 -9.96
CA ALA A 146 10.97 4.91 -8.52
C ALA A 146 10.28 3.57 -8.19
N ARG A 147 9.16 3.26 -8.86
CA ARG A 147 8.47 1.97 -8.68
C ARG A 147 9.31 0.80 -9.19
N LEU A 148 9.96 0.94 -10.34
CA LEU A 148 10.86 -0.10 -10.87
C LEU A 148 12.03 -0.37 -9.94
N VAL A 149 12.65 0.67 -9.38
CA VAL A 149 13.74 0.52 -8.39
C VAL A 149 13.26 -0.26 -7.17
N GLU A 150 12.04 0.01 -6.67
CA GLU A 150 11.46 -0.75 -5.56
C GLU A 150 11.20 -2.21 -5.95
N CYS A 151 10.64 -2.47 -7.14
CA CYS A 151 10.41 -3.82 -7.63
C CYS A 151 11.73 -4.61 -7.76
N TYR A 152 12.73 -4.01 -8.40
CA TYR A 152 14.03 -4.67 -8.60
C TYR A 152 14.75 -4.91 -7.29
N ARG A 153 14.65 -3.99 -6.32
CA ARG A 153 15.25 -4.17 -4.99
C ARG A 153 14.64 -5.37 -4.27
N TYR A 154 13.32 -5.48 -4.25
CA TYR A 154 12.65 -6.63 -3.64
C TYR A 154 13.05 -7.95 -4.33
N LEU A 155 12.99 -7.99 -5.65
CA LEU A 155 13.31 -9.19 -6.41
C LEU A 155 14.80 -9.55 -6.34
N GLY A 156 15.68 -8.56 -6.39
CA GLY A 156 17.11 -8.77 -6.19
C GLY A 156 17.42 -9.42 -4.84
N TYR A 157 16.79 -8.93 -3.78
CA TYR A 157 16.91 -9.51 -2.45
C TYR A 157 16.27 -10.90 -2.36
N TYR A 158 15.09 -11.11 -2.90
CA TYR A 158 14.41 -12.40 -2.94
C TYR A 158 15.29 -13.48 -3.59
N TYR A 159 15.85 -13.21 -4.77
CA TYR A 159 16.70 -14.17 -5.47
C TYR A 159 18.05 -14.37 -4.78
N LEU A 160 18.58 -13.37 -4.09
CA LEU A 160 19.77 -13.55 -3.23
C LEU A 160 19.50 -14.55 -2.11
N LEU A 161 18.34 -14.45 -1.43
CA LEU A 161 17.93 -15.41 -0.39
C LEU A 161 17.69 -16.82 -0.93
N LYS A 162 17.30 -16.95 -2.19
CA LYS A 162 17.14 -18.25 -2.88
C LYS A 162 18.43 -18.76 -3.50
N GLU A 163 19.57 -18.11 -3.20
CA GLU A 163 20.89 -18.46 -3.74
C GLU A 163 21.03 -18.37 -5.26
N ASP A 164 20.03 -17.79 -5.95
CA ASP A 164 20.10 -17.46 -7.37
C ASP A 164 20.83 -16.14 -7.59
N LYS A 165 22.15 -16.19 -7.43
CA LYS A 165 23.02 -15.02 -7.54
C LYS A 165 22.97 -14.37 -8.93
N ALA A 166 22.79 -15.16 -9.99
CA ALA A 166 22.73 -14.63 -11.35
C ALA A 166 21.51 -13.74 -11.57
N THR A 167 20.32 -14.22 -11.18
CA THR A 167 19.07 -13.45 -11.27
C THR A 167 19.12 -12.24 -10.33
N SER A 168 19.62 -12.42 -9.09
CA SER A 168 19.81 -11.32 -8.14
C SER A 168 20.67 -10.21 -8.74
N THR A 169 21.87 -10.56 -9.28
CA THR A 169 22.78 -9.62 -9.95
C THR A 169 22.10 -8.85 -11.06
N SER A 170 21.28 -9.52 -11.88
CA SER A 170 20.53 -8.87 -12.97
C SER A 170 19.63 -7.75 -12.45
N TYR A 171 18.90 -7.99 -11.35
CA TYR A 171 18.02 -6.97 -10.77
C TYR A 171 18.79 -5.78 -10.18
N TRP A 172 19.91 -6.03 -9.49
CA TRP A 172 20.75 -4.94 -8.95
C TRP A 172 21.35 -4.08 -10.07
N ASN A 173 21.77 -4.69 -11.17
CA ASN A 173 22.25 -3.95 -12.33
C ASN A 173 21.14 -3.11 -12.99
N LYS A 174 19.90 -3.59 -13.01
CA LYS A 174 18.76 -2.79 -13.49
C LYS A 174 18.53 -1.54 -12.63
N ILE A 175 18.76 -1.61 -11.32
CA ILE A 175 18.72 -0.44 -10.44
C ILE A 175 19.82 0.55 -10.85
N LEU A 176 21.07 0.09 -11.02
CA LEU A 176 22.18 0.96 -11.40
C LEU A 176 22.04 1.57 -12.81
N ALA A 177 21.25 0.95 -13.69
CA ALA A 177 20.90 1.53 -14.98
C ALA A 177 19.94 2.73 -14.86
N ILE A 178 19.14 2.78 -13.79
CA ILE A 178 18.23 3.90 -13.48
C ILE A 178 18.92 4.95 -12.61
N ASP A 179 19.63 4.48 -11.59
CA ASP A 179 20.31 5.28 -10.57
C ASP A 179 21.73 4.73 -10.36
N PRO A 180 22.73 5.23 -11.12
CA PRO A 180 24.12 4.75 -11.03
C PRO A 180 24.77 4.93 -9.67
N GLU A 181 24.26 5.86 -8.86
CA GLU A 181 24.78 6.14 -7.52
C GLU A 181 24.07 5.40 -6.41
N ASN A 182 23.20 4.44 -6.74
CA ASN A 182 22.44 3.67 -5.74
C ASN A 182 23.33 2.80 -4.87
N GLU A 183 23.62 3.26 -3.66
CA GLU A 183 24.51 2.59 -2.72
C GLU A 183 24.04 1.20 -2.31
N ILE A 184 22.72 1.00 -2.17
CA ILE A 184 22.15 -0.32 -1.83
C ILE A 184 22.46 -1.34 -2.92
N ALA A 185 22.28 -0.95 -4.19
CA ALA A 185 22.56 -1.83 -5.32
C ALA A 185 24.05 -2.15 -5.44
N LYS A 186 24.93 -1.14 -5.25
CA LYS A 186 26.39 -1.33 -5.24
C LYS A 186 26.81 -2.33 -4.14
N GLN A 187 26.29 -2.17 -2.93
CA GLN A 187 26.59 -3.08 -1.82
C GLN A 187 26.06 -4.49 -2.07
N ALA A 188 24.82 -4.63 -2.56
CA ALA A 188 24.24 -5.93 -2.83
C ALA A 188 25.03 -6.72 -3.88
N LEU A 189 25.54 -6.06 -4.92
CA LEU A 189 26.40 -6.71 -5.93
C LEU A 189 27.67 -7.32 -5.33
N THR A 190 28.23 -6.75 -4.27
CA THR A 190 29.40 -7.36 -3.59
C THR A 190 29.06 -8.69 -2.91
N LEU A 191 27.78 -8.92 -2.57
CA LEU A 191 27.31 -10.18 -1.96
C LEU A 191 27.02 -11.25 -3.02
N THR A 192 26.69 -10.84 -4.24
CA THR A 192 26.41 -11.78 -5.35
C THR A 192 27.68 -12.29 -6.02
N THR A 193 28.79 -11.58 -5.89
CA THR A 193 30.08 -11.90 -6.53
C THR A 193 31.00 -12.79 -5.68
N LYS A 194 30.68 -13.00 -4.42
CA LYS A 194 31.35 -13.93 -3.52
C LYS A 194 30.66 -15.29 -3.53
#